data_16280d734befe4e9a1244c565df4b805
#
_entry.id   16280d734befe4e9a1244c565df4b805
#
_cell.length_a   1.000
_cell.length_b   1.000
_cell.length_c   1.000
_cell.angle_alpha   90.00
_cell.angle_beta   90.00
_cell.angle_gamma   90.00
#
_symmetry.space_group_name_H-M   'P 1'
#
loop_
_entity.id
_entity.type
_entity.pdbx_description
1 polymer ?
#
loop_
_entity_poly.entity_id
_entity_poly.type
_entity_poly.pdbx_seq_one_letter_code
_entity_poly.pdbx_strand_id
1 'polypeptide(L)'
;MKQSKVDQYRKVTLNKKVIESIAALLASRDYQADDYLFYSQRVAVLTVEAVNHLMKEWCRDVGLKGNYGSHSLRKTWGYHQRIQKNAPIPLLMEAFGHATQKQTLDYLGIQAQEIQDLYALEL
;
A
#
# COMPACT_ATOMS: atom_id res chain seq x y z
N MET A 1 -14.51 23.31 0.96
CA MET A 1 -13.68 22.57 1.86
C MET A 1 -13.48 21.16 1.38
N LYS A 2 -12.31 20.66 1.46
CA LYS A 2 -12.00 19.37 0.88
C LYS A 2 -11.50 18.41 1.90
N GLN A 3 -12.28 18.13 2.84
CA GLN A 3 -11.90 17.28 3.92
C GLN A 3 -12.43 15.87 3.82
N SER A 4 -13.23 15.58 2.82
CA SER A 4 -13.86 14.28 2.73
C SER A 4 -12.86 13.12 2.74
N LYS A 5 -11.69 13.30 2.09
CA LYS A 5 -10.67 12.27 2.09
C LYS A 5 -10.05 12.07 3.46
N VAL A 6 -9.89 13.17 4.20
CA VAL A 6 -9.29 13.12 5.52
C VAL A 6 -10.22 12.49 6.52
N ASP A 7 -11.53 12.63 6.29
CA ASP A 7 -12.55 12.12 7.19
C ASP A 7 -12.93 10.68 6.94
N GLN A 8 -12.36 10.06 5.91
CA GLN A 8 -12.66 8.67 5.62
C GLN A 8 -11.85 7.76 6.53
N TYR A 9 -12.57 6.82 7.15
CA TYR A 9 -11.96 5.80 7.98
C TYR A 9 -12.11 4.45 7.32
N ARG A 10 -11.05 3.66 7.35
CA ARG A 10 -11.07 2.30 6.84
C ARG A 10 -10.64 1.36 7.93
N LYS A 11 -11.36 0.26 8.04
CA LYS A 11 -11.03 -0.78 8.98
C LYS A 11 -10.06 -1.75 8.31
N VAL A 12 -8.92 -1.94 8.93
CA VAL A 12 -7.89 -2.83 8.39
C VAL A 12 -7.63 -3.93 9.41
N THR A 13 -7.67 -5.17 8.94
CA THR A 13 -7.31 -6.31 9.78
C THR A 13 -5.81 -6.56 9.65
N LEU A 14 -5.13 -6.60 10.78
CA LEU A 14 -3.69 -6.86 10.81
C LEU A 14 -3.46 -8.37 10.82
N ASN A 15 -2.71 -8.86 9.85
CA ASN A 15 -2.34 -10.27 9.84
C ASN A 15 -1.17 -10.54 10.78
N LYS A 16 -0.84 -11.82 10.95
CA LYS A 16 0.20 -12.25 11.89
C LYS A 16 1.55 -11.59 11.62
N LYS A 17 1.95 -11.50 10.36
CA LYS A 17 3.24 -10.90 9.97
C LYS A 17 3.30 -9.43 10.31
N VAL A 18 2.22 -8.70 10.07
CA VAL A 18 2.15 -7.29 10.40
C VAL A 18 2.22 -7.09 11.91
N ILE A 19 1.49 -7.92 12.67
CA ILE A 19 1.51 -7.85 14.14
C ILE A 19 2.92 -8.10 14.67
N GLU A 20 3.60 -9.11 14.14
CA GLU A 20 4.99 -9.41 14.52
C GLU A 20 5.92 -8.23 14.22
N SER A 21 5.75 -7.60 13.06
CA SER A 21 6.56 -6.44 12.68
C SER A 21 6.33 -5.24 13.59
N ILE A 22 5.08 -4.99 13.96
CA ILE A 22 4.74 -3.91 14.89
C ILE A 22 5.34 -4.20 16.26
N ALA A 23 5.23 -5.44 16.73
CA ALA A 23 5.82 -5.84 18.01
C ALA A 23 7.33 -5.63 18.03
N ALA A 24 8.01 -5.98 16.94
CA ALA A 24 9.44 -5.75 16.81
C ALA A 24 9.79 -4.27 16.82
N LEU A 25 9.00 -3.45 16.16
CA LEU A 25 9.19 -2.00 16.16
C LEU A 25 9.02 -1.43 17.57
N LEU A 26 7.98 -1.84 18.28
CA LEU A 26 7.73 -1.37 19.65
C LEU A 26 8.87 -1.77 20.60
N ALA A 27 9.46 -2.93 20.38
CA ALA A 27 10.57 -3.40 21.21
C ALA A 27 11.89 -2.71 20.89
N SER A 28 12.03 -2.12 19.70
CA SER A 28 13.27 -1.49 19.24
C SER A 28 13.51 -0.10 19.79
N ARG A 29 12.49 0.51 20.39
CA ARG A 29 12.54 1.88 20.90
C ARG A 29 11.80 1.96 22.24
N ASP A 30 12.07 3.05 22.95
CA ASP A 30 11.38 3.32 24.21
C ASP A 30 10.13 4.16 23.93
N TYR A 31 9.01 3.48 23.67
CA TYR A 31 7.74 4.12 23.35
C TYR A 31 6.97 4.51 24.61
N GLN A 32 6.40 5.71 24.58
CA GLN A 32 5.43 6.17 25.56
C GLN A 32 4.02 5.98 25.01
N ALA A 33 3.01 6.04 25.87
CA ALA A 33 1.62 5.76 25.48
C ALA A 33 1.09 6.69 24.39
N ASP A 34 1.57 7.93 24.37
CA ASP A 34 1.09 8.95 23.43
C ASP A 34 1.96 9.11 22.20
N ASP A 35 3.00 8.30 22.06
CA ASP A 35 3.90 8.43 20.92
C ASP A 35 3.26 7.96 19.63
N TYR A 36 3.62 8.60 18.52
CA TYR A 36 3.29 8.08 17.20
C TYR A 36 4.05 6.78 16.97
N LEU A 37 3.39 5.81 16.36
CA LEU A 37 4.03 4.53 16.04
C LEU A 37 5.21 4.73 15.09
N PHE A 38 5.03 5.56 14.07
CA PHE A 38 6.06 5.85 13.09
C PHE A 38 6.55 7.28 13.27
N TYR A 39 7.77 7.42 13.75
CA TYR A 39 8.40 8.73 13.88
C TYR A 39 9.88 8.64 13.49
N SER A 40 10.42 9.78 13.03
CA SER A 40 11.80 9.86 12.58
C SER A 40 12.75 9.92 13.77
N GLN A 41 14.06 9.80 13.48
CA GLN A 41 15.11 9.94 14.49
C GLN A 41 15.10 11.31 15.16
N ARG A 42 14.48 12.30 14.52
CA ARG A 42 14.33 13.64 15.08
C ARG A 42 13.10 13.78 15.97
N VAL A 43 12.47 12.66 16.33
CA VAL A 43 11.28 12.60 17.16
C VAL A 43 10.13 13.41 16.55
N ALA A 44 9.98 13.31 15.23
CA ALA A 44 8.89 13.93 14.50
C ALA A 44 8.12 12.85 13.75
N VAL A 45 6.80 13.00 13.64
CA VAL A 45 5.99 12.04 12.90
C VAL A 45 6.48 11.94 11.46
N LEU A 46 6.50 10.72 10.91
CA LEU A 46 6.90 10.52 9.52
C LEU A 46 5.88 11.15 8.58
N THR A 47 6.36 11.96 7.65
CA THR A 47 5.52 12.56 6.63
C THR A 47 5.46 11.67 5.39
N VAL A 48 4.48 11.94 4.53
CA VAL A 48 4.39 11.25 3.23
C VAL A 48 5.65 11.52 2.40
N GLU A 49 6.16 12.74 2.43
CA GLU A 49 7.38 13.11 1.71
C GLU A 49 8.59 12.31 2.21
N ALA A 50 8.70 12.12 3.52
CA ALA A 50 9.79 11.35 4.10
C ALA A 50 9.71 9.88 3.67
N VAL A 51 8.53 9.28 3.72
CA VAL A 51 8.33 7.89 3.27
C VAL A 51 8.63 7.76 1.78
N ASN A 52 8.18 8.73 0.99
CA ASN A 52 8.42 8.76 -0.45
C ASN A 52 9.93 8.77 -0.75
N HIS A 53 10.67 9.58 -0.02
CA HIS A 53 12.13 9.68 -0.15
C HIS A 53 12.81 8.37 0.23
N LEU A 54 12.40 7.77 1.34
CA LEU A 54 12.94 6.49 1.79
C LEU A 54 12.70 5.39 0.75
N MET A 55 11.51 5.33 0.18
CA MET A 55 11.21 4.35 -0.86
C MET A 55 12.13 4.50 -2.07
N LYS A 56 12.39 5.74 -2.48
CA LYS A 56 13.29 6.00 -3.60
C LYS A 56 14.72 5.58 -3.28
N GLU A 57 15.19 5.84 -2.06
CA GLU A 57 16.52 5.42 -1.63
C GLU A 57 16.65 3.91 -1.59
N TRP A 58 15.70 3.23 -0.97
CA TRP A 58 15.73 1.76 -0.85
C TRP A 58 15.70 1.08 -2.21
N CYS A 59 14.87 1.55 -3.11
CA CYS A 59 14.80 1.00 -4.47
C CYS A 59 16.12 1.21 -5.21
N ARG A 60 16.72 2.38 -5.06
CA ARG A 60 18.01 2.67 -5.67
C ARG A 60 19.11 1.76 -5.10
N ASP A 61 19.11 1.57 -3.78
CA ASP A 61 20.12 0.76 -3.10
C ASP A 61 20.10 -0.69 -3.55
N VAL A 62 18.94 -1.23 -3.88
CA VAL A 62 18.82 -2.60 -4.37
C VAL A 62 18.86 -2.69 -5.90
N GLY A 63 19.16 -1.60 -6.57
CA GLY A 63 19.36 -1.59 -8.02
C GLY A 63 18.09 -1.54 -8.85
N LEU A 64 16.95 -1.21 -8.27
CA LEU A 64 15.71 -1.03 -9.03
C LEU A 64 15.70 0.32 -9.72
N LYS A 65 15.42 0.30 -11.03
CA LYS A 65 15.28 1.52 -11.82
C LYS A 65 13.80 1.82 -12.02
N GLY A 66 13.43 3.07 -11.86
CA GLY A 66 12.06 3.49 -12.03
C GLY A 66 11.66 4.57 -11.05
N ASN A 67 10.41 5.01 -11.14
CA ASN A 67 9.89 6.06 -10.28
C ASN A 67 9.06 5.42 -9.15
N TYR A 68 9.72 5.07 -8.09
CA TYR A 68 9.08 4.47 -6.91
C TYR A 68 8.80 5.53 -5.86
N GLY A 69 7.78 5.30 -5.05
CA GLY A 69 7.39 6.23 -4.01
C GLY A 69 6.52 5.57 -2.96
N SER A 70 5.87 6.40 -2.15
CA SER A 70 5.05 5.93 -1.02
C SER A 70 3.90 5.00 -1.44
N HIS A 71 3.39 5.13 -2.65
CA HIS A 71 2.31 4.28 -3.15
C HIS A 71 2.78 2.95 -3.74
N SER A 72 4.09 2.77 -3.92
CA SER A 72 4.62 1.58 -4.60
C SER A 72 4.29 0.29 -3.87
N LEU A 73 4.45 0.26 -2.55
CA LEU A 73 4.13 -0.93 -1.76
C LEU A 73 2.63 -1.22 -1.76
N ARG A 74 1.82 -0.18 -1.72
CA ARG A 74 0.37 -0.32 -1.74
C ARG A 74 -0.12 -0.91 -3.06
N LYS A 75 0.40 -0.41 -4.17
CA LYS A 75 0.11 -0.96 -5.50
C LYS A 75 0.57 -2.42 -5.62
N THR A 76 1.76 -2.70 -5.12
CA THR A 76 2.33 -4.04 -5.15
C THR A 76 1.45 -5.02 -4.38
N TRP A 77 1.00 -4.63 -3.21
CA TRP A 77 0.08 -5.45 -2.42
C TRP A 77 -1.20 -5.76 -3.21
N GLY A 78 -1.83 -4.74 -3.78
CA GLY A 78 -3.05 -4.94 -4.57
C GLY A 78 -2.83 -5.80 -5.80
N TYR A 79 -1.72 -5.56 -6.49
CA TYR A 79 -1.35 -6.33 -7.67
C TYR A 79 -1.27 -7.84 -7.32
N HIS A 80 -0.54 -8.17 -6.25
CA HIS A 80 -0.39 -9.57 -5.86
C HIS A 80 -1.68 -10.18 -5.33
N GLN A 81 -2.51 -9.41 -4.64
CA GLN A 81 -3.83 -9.90 -4.24
C GLN A 81 -4.65 -10.31 -5.48
N ARG A 82 -4.61 -9.48 -6.53
CA ARG A 82 -5.36 -9.78 -7.75
C ARG A 82 -4.75 -10.96 -8.52
N ILE A 83 -3.44 -10.93 -8.74
CA ILE A 83 -2.77 -11.92 -9.59
C ILE A 83 -2.63 -13.28 -8.90
N GLN A 84 -2.24 -13.30 -7.63
CA GLN A 84 -1.97 -14.54 -6.91
C GLN A 84 -3.19 -15.11 -6.21
N LYS A 85 -4.05 -14.25 -5.68
CA LYS A 85 -5.21 -14.68 -4.91
C LYS A 85 -6.52 -14.50 -5.67
N ASN A 86 -6.46 -13.95 -6.87
CA ASN A 86 -7.63 -13.68 -7.68
C ASN A 86 -8.69 -12.86 -6.95
N ALA A 87 -8.23 -11.88 -6.17
CA ALA A 87 -9.12 -11.03 -5.39
C ALA A 87 -10.07 -10.24 -6.31
N PRO A 88 -11.37 -10.25 -6.02
CA PRO A 88 -12.33 -9.49 -6.85
C PRO A 88 -12.05 -7.99 -6.82
N ILE A 89 -12.19 -7.34 -7.95
CA ILE A 89 -11.96 -5.89 -8.06
C ILE A 89 -12.80 -5.10 -7.06
N PRO A 90 -14.10 -5.41 -6.83
CA PRO A 90 -14.88 -4.67 -5.83
C PRO A 90 -14.30 -4.72 -4.42
N LEU A 91 -13.67 -5.83 -4.03
CA LEU A 91 -13.03 -5.92 -2.72
C LEU A 91 -11.77 -5.07 -2.65
N LEU A 92 -10.97 -5.07 -3.71
CA LEU A 92 -9.79 -4.22 -3.78
C LEU A 92 -10.17 -2.75 -3.80
N MET A 93 -11.24 -2.41 -4.52
CA MET A 93 -11.79 -1.05 -4.53
C MET A 93 -12.11 -0.59 -3.12
N GLU A 94 -12.77 -1.44 -2.35
CA GLU A 94 -13.13 -1.16 -0.97
C GLU A 94 -11.88 -0.99 -0.09
N ALA A 95 -10.92 -1.90 -0.23
CA ALA A 95 -9.68 -1.85 0.56
C ALA A 95 -8.88 -0.58 0.29
N PHE A 96 -8.86 -0.10 -0.96
CA PHE A 96 -8.15 1.12 -1.30
C PHE A 96 -8.96 2.39 -1.03
N GLY A 97 -10.26 2.26 -0.81
CA GLY A 97 -11.13 3.42 -0.65
C GLY A 97 -11.38 4.14 -1.97
N HIS A 98 -11.36 3.43 -3.08
CA HIS A 98 -11.66 4.00 -4.39
C HIS A 98 -13.18 4.11 -4.60
N ALA A 99 -13.61 5.16 -5.27
CA ALA A 99 -15.02 5.38 -5.52
C ALA A 99 -15.57 4.53 -6.67
N THR A 100 -14.72 4.11 -7.60
CA THR A 100 -15.14 3.35 -8.77
C THR A 100 -14.17 2.20 -9.05
N GLN A 101 -14.67 1.17 -9.73
CA GLN A 101 -13.82 0.07 -10.16
C GLN A 101 -12.77 0.53 -11.16
N LYS A 102 -13.09 1.51 -11.98
CA LYS A 102 -12.15 2.06 -12.94
C LYS A 102 -10.92 2.63 -12.25
N GLN A 103 -11.11 3.33 -11.13
CA GLN A 103 -9.96 3.83 -10.36
C GLN A 103 -9.05 2.71 -9.91
N THR A 104 -9.62 1.61 -9.42
CA THR A 104 -8.84 0.45 -8.98
C THR A 104 -8.12 -0.20 -10.15
N LEU A 105 -8.79 -0.40 -11.27
CA LEU A 105 -8.19 -1.00 -12.47
C LEU A 105 -7.03 -0.15 -13.00
N ASP A 106 -7.24 1.15 -13.06
CA ASP A 106 -6.19 2.08 -13.51
C ASP A 106 -5.02 2.09 -12.53
N TYR A 107 -5.32 2.06 -11.24
CA TYR A 107 -4.32 2.07 -10.18
C TYR A 107 -3.40 0.84 -10.25
N LEU A 108 -3.98 -0.33 -10.51
CA LEU A 108 -3.22 -1.58 -10.61
C LEU A 108 -2.56 -1.77 -11.97
N GLY A 109 -3.11 -1.17 -13.03
CA GLY A 109 -2.54 -1.23 -14.36
C GLY A 109 -2.59 -2.59 -15.02
N ILE A 110 -3.51 -3.46 -14.62
CA ILE A 110 -3.57 -4.85 -15.10
C ILE A 110 -4.74 -5.15 -16.02
N GLN A 111 -5.59 -4.18 -16.30
CA GLN A 111 -6.82 -4.42 -17.07
C GLN A 111 -6.54 -4.98 -18.46
N ALA A 112 -5.56 -4.42 -19.15
CA ALA A 112 -5.22 -4.88 -20.52
C ALA A 112 -4.79 -6.35 -20.51
N GLN A 113 -3.97 -6.74 -19.55
CA GLN A 113 -3.51 -8.13 -19.44
C GLN A 113 -4.65 -9.07 -19.12
N GLU A 114 -5.54 -8.69 -18.21
CA GLU A 114 -6.68 -9.52 -17.85
C GLU A 114 -7.64 -9.71 -19.00
N ILE A 115 -7.88 -8.68 -19.80
CA ILE A 115 -8.71 -8.79 -21.00
C ILE A 115 -8.06 -9.73 -22.01
N GLN A 116 -6.75 -9.60 -22.20
CA GLN A 116 -6.01 -10.47 -23.09
C GLN A 116 -6.12 -11.94 -22.63
N ASP A 117 -5.97 -12.19 -21.35
CA ASP A 117 -6.07 -13.53 -20.77
C ASP A 117 -7.46 -14.13 -20.98
N LEU A 118 -8.50 -13.30 -20.92
CA LEU A 118 -9.87 -13.74 -21.21
C LEU A 118 -10.00 -14.31 -22.62
N TYR A 119 -9.41 -13.62 -23.60
CA TYR A 119 -9.49 -14.08 -24.99
C TYR A 119 -8.59 -15.28 -25.27
N ALA A 120 -7.65 -15.55 -24.41
CA ALA A 120 -6.74 -16.70 -24.57
C ALA A 120 -7.38 -18.03 -24.17
N LEU A 121 -8.52 -17.99 -23.50
CA LEU A 121 -9.20 -19.21 -23.08
C LEU A 121 -9.75 -19.96 -24.30
N GLU A 122 -9.32 -21.20 -24.44
CA GLU A 122 -9.80 -22.10 -25.51
C GLU A 122 -10.92 -22.96 -24.95
N LEU A 123 -12.03 -23.02 -25.68
CA LEU A 123 -13.19 -23.82 -25.29
C LEU A 123 -13.29 -25.13 -26.13
#